data_7218903a12fc9054eeb353968a67aede
#
_entry.id   7218903a12fc9054eeb353968a67aede
#
_cell.length_a   1.000
_cell.length_b   1.000
_cell.length_c   1.000
_cell.angle_alpha   90.00
_cell.angle_beta   90.00
_cell.angle_gamma   90.00
#
_symmetry.space_group_name_H-M   'P 1'
#
loop_
_entity.id
_entity.type
_entity.pdbx_description
1 polymer ?
#
loop_
_entity_poly.entity_id
_entity_poly.type
_entity_poly.pdbx_seq_one_letter_code
_entity_poly.pdbx_strand_id
1 'polypeptide(L)'
;MAQIVIGIGTSHSPQLSIRAKDWDHLLKKDETDPRLDYQGLLAKAKPGLAAELTPEKFQQRDEACLQAVKNLGDALQKANADIAVVFGDDQQEQFHDDNMPMFAIYHGKGLPVVKHNNLRPAAWKNAEEKGWAETAPEYETASDLAEHLIHSLVDAEFDITRCNKLRAEIGVGHAFSFLYRRILPGTKLPMVPVMVNTYYP
;
A
#
# COMPACT_ATOMS: atom_id res chain seq x y z
N MET A 1 -1.47 -28.64 8.07
CA MET A 1 -1.94 -27.46 8.82
C MET A 1 -1.19 -26.25 8.31
N ALA A 2 -1.86 -25.12 8.08
CA ALA A 2 -1.19 -23.87 7.75
C ALA A 2 -0.38 -23.38 8.96
N GLN A 3 0.75 -22.71 8.69
CA GLN A 3 1.66 -22.18 9.70
C GLN A 3 2.08 -20.76 9.31
N ILE A 4 2.11 -19.84 10.25
CA ILE A 4 2.70 -18.52 10.06
C ILE A 4 4.22 -18.66 10.15
N VAL A 5 4.92 -18.45 9.03
CA VAL A 5 6.38 -18.57 8.95
C VAL A 5 7.10 -17.25 9.18
N ILE A 6 6.44 -16.12 8.93
CA ILE A 6 6.97 -14.77 9.16
C ILE A 6 5.83 -13.77 9.31
N GLY A 7 6.05 -12.73 10.09
CA GLY A 7 5.24 -11.51 10.11
C GLY A 7 6.13 -10.29 9.85
N ILE A 8 5.72 -9.44 8.92
CA ILE A 8 6.43 -8.21 8.62
C ILE A 8 5.47 -7.02 8.59
N GLY A 9 5.96 -5.86 8.98
CA GLY A 9 5.23 -4.60 8.91
C GLY A 9 6.03 -3.56 8.16
N THR A 10 5.35 -2.76 7.35
CA THR A 10 5.95 -1.65 6.62
C THR A 10 4.96 -0.51 6.43
N SER A 11 5.49 0.69 6.22
CA SER A 11 4.71 1.77 5.61
C SER A 11 4.69 1.58 4.10
N HIS A 12 3.63 2.08 3.45
CA HIS A 12 3.56 2.22 2.00
C HIS A 12 3.40 3.69 1.60
N SER A 13 3.89 4.60 2.46
CA SER A 13 3.78 6.04 2.25
C SER A 13 4.39 6.49 0.90
N PRO A 14 3.94 7.64 0.37
CA PRO A 14 4.46 8.16 -0.90
C PRO A 14 5.98 8.26 -0.98
N GLN A 15 6.66 8.61 0.13
CA GLN A 15 8.11 8.68 0.17
C GLN A 15 8.80 7.35 -0.17
N LEU A 16 8.17 6.22 0.14
CA LEU A 16 8.70 4.90 -0.22
C LEU A 16 8.44 4.53 -1.70
N SER A 17 7.58 5.28 -2.39
CA SER A 17 7.21 5.04 -3.78
C SER A 17 7.93 5.94 -4.77
N ILE A 18 8.41 7.12 -4.33
CA ILE A 18 9.17 8.08 -5.14
C ILE A 18 10.56 8.30 -4.54
N ARG A 19 11.48 8.85 -5.33
CA ARG A 19 12.87 9.09 -4.92
C ARG A 19 13.02 10.45 -4.23
N ALA A 20 14.05 10.59 -3.40
CA ALA A 20 14.35 11.81 -2.67
C ALA A 20 14.34 13.08 -3.52
N LYS A 21 14.84 13.00 -4.75
CA LYS A 21 14.85 14.13 -5.70
C LYS A 21 13.46 14.69 -6.05
N ASP A 22 12.42 13.88 -5.82
CA ASP A 22 11.03 14.22 -6.14
C ASP A 22 10.20 14.53 -4.87
N TRP A 23 10.81 14.49 -3.66
CA TRP A 23 10.10 14.73 -2.40
C TRP A 23 9.59 16.16 -2.24
N ASP A 24 10.20 17.13 -2.89
CA ASP A 24 9.69 18.50 -2.92
C ASP A 24 8.25 18.60 -3.42
N HIS A 25 7.83 17.65 -4.28
CA HIS A 25 6.44 17.60 -4.75
C HIS A 25 5.47 17.24 -3.64
N LEU A 26 5.90 16.41 -2.67
CA LEU A 26 5.09 16.04 -1.51
C LEU A 26 4.90 17.25 -0.60
N LEU A 27 5.99 17.99 -0.34
CA LEU A 27 5.95 19.21 0.45
C LEU A 27 4.98 20.23 -0.14
N LYS A 28 5.10 20.51 -1.45
CA LYS A 28 4.18 21.43 -2.16
C LYS A 28 2.74 20.99 -2.12
N LYS A 29 2.49 19.69 -2.18
CA LYS A 29 1.14 19.13 -2.02
C LYS A 29 0.59 19.43 -0.64
N ASP A 30 1.37 19.20 0.42
CA ASP A 30 0.92 19.42 1.79
C ASP A 30 0.69 20.91 2.10
N GLU A 31 1.49 21.81 1.53
CA GLU A 31 1.29 23.26 1.62
C GLU A 31 -0.04 23.74 1.06
N THR A 32 -0.57 23.02 0.06
CA THR A 32 -1.79 23.37 -0.65
C THR A 32 -2.98 22.49 -0.33
N ASP A 33 -2.83 21.48 0.54
CA ASP A 33 -3.90 20.55 0.91
C ASP A 33 -4.89 21.25 1.86
N PRO A 34 -6.15 21.48 1.44
CA PRO A 34 -7.14 22.21 2.26
C PRO A 34 -7.54 21.47 3.53
N ARG A 35 -7.19 20.20 3.68
CA ARG A 35 -7.43 19.40 4.87
C ARG A 35 -6.39 19.62 5.97
N LEU A 36 -5.26 20.29 5.64
CA LEU A 36 -4.16 20.53 6.56
C LEU A 36 -4.12 22.01 6.97
N ASP A 37 -4.04 22.28 8.27
CA ASP A 37 -3.60 23.56 8.78
C ASP A 37 -2.06 23.64 8.73
N TYR A 38 -1.52 23.76 7.52
CA TYR A 38 -0.07 23.71 7.27
C TYR A 38 0.69 24.79 8.07
N GLN A 39 0.17 26.02 8.15
CA GLN A 39 0.79 27.11 8.90
C GLN A 39 0.75 26.86 10.41
N GLY A 40 -0.35 26.35 10.93
CA GLY A 40 -0.45 25.94 12.33
C GLY A 40 0.49 24.78 12.68
N LEU A 41 0.71 23.85 11.76
CA LEU A 41 1.68 22.76 11.92
C LEU A 41 3.12 23.30 11.93
N LEU A 42 3.47 24.23 11.03
CA LEU A 42 4.78 24.89 11.02
C LEU A 42 5.06 25.65 12.31
N ALA A 43 4.07 26.37 12.84
CA ALA A 43 4.20 27.10 14.10
C ALA A 43 4.49 26.20 15.30
N LYS A 44 4.05 24.92 15.23
CA LYS A 44 4.28 23.90 16.25
C LYS A 44 5.50 23.02 15.95
N ALA A 45 6.21 23.28 14.87
CA ALA A 45 7.35 22.46 14.46
C ALA A 45 8.48 22.51 15.50
N LYS A 46 9.14 21.38 15.69
CA LYS A 46 10.29 21.31 16.61
C LYS A 46 11.41 22.21 16.14
N PRO A 47 12.11 22.89 17.07
CA PRO A 47 13.33 23.64 16.72
C PRO A 47 14.31 22.75 15.95
N GLY A 48 14.91 23.30 14.90
CA GLY A 48 15.88 22.59 14.06
C GLY A 48 15.30 21.75 12.93
N LEU A 49 13.95 21.65 12.79
CA LEU A 49 13.34 20.90 11.70
C LEU A 49 13.81 21.37 10.31
N ALA A 50 14.02 22.68 10.12
CA ALA A 50 14.51 23.21 8.85
C ALA A 50 15.88 22.66 8.43
N ALA A 51 16.75 22.33 9.38
CA ALA A 51 18.05 21.71 9.11
C ALA A 51 17.93 20.25 8.62
N GLU A 52 16.78 19.63 8.80
CA GLU A 52 16.49 18.27 8.32
C GLU A 52 15.86 18.25 6.93
N LEU A 53 15.46 19.42 6.40
CA LEU A 53 14.81 19.56 5.09
C LEU A 53 15.82 19.95 4.00
N THR A 54 16.92 19.22 3.91
CA THR A 54 17.95 19.44 2.88
C THR A 54 18.00 18.27 1.90
N PRO A 55 18.43 18.50 0.65
CA PRO A 55 18.57 17.44 -0.35
C PRO A 55 19.45 16.27 0.14
N GLU A 56 20.52 16.56 0.87
CA GLU A 56 21.44 15.56 1.41
C GLU A 56 20.75 14.69 2.46
N LYS A 57 19.95 15.30 3.35
CA LYS A 57 19.15 14.59 4.34
C LYS A 57 18.05 13.74 3.69
N PHE A 58 17.40 14.26 2.66
CA PHE A 58 16.41 13.51 1.89
C PHE A 58 17.06 12.29 1.23
N GLN A 59 18.20 12.47 0.57
CA GLN A 59 18.95 11.39 -0.06
C GLN A 59 19.34 10.31 0.97
N GLN A 60 19.91 10.72 2.09
CA GLN A 60 20.31 9.80 3.18
C GLN A 60 19.12 8.97 3.68
N ARG A 61 17.95 9.60 3.86
CA ARG A 61 16.72 8.91 4.32
C ARG A 61 16.16 7.98 3.27
N ASP A 62 16.14 8.41 2.02
CA ASP A 62 15.68 7.59 0.89
C ASP A 62 16.52 6.31 0.78
N GLU A 63 17.84 6.42 0.82
CA GLU A 63 18.74 5.27 0.80
C GLU A 63 18.52 4.32 1.97
N ALA A 64 18.34 4.85 3.18
CA ALA A 64 18.05 4.06 4.37
C ALA A 64 16.70 3.34 4.23
N CYS A 65 15.66 4.01 3.71
CA CYS A 65 14.35 3.42 3.46
C CYS A 65 14.42 2.31 2.40
N LEU A 66 15.15 2.54 1.31
CA LEU A 66 15.34 1.53 0.26
C LEU A 66 16.04 0.28 0.81
N GLN A 67 17.08 0.48 1.62
CA GLN A 67 17.77 -0.64 2.26
C GLN A 67 16.86 -1.39 3.21
N ALA A 68 16.02 -0.69 3.99
CA ALA A 68 15.05 -1.31 4.87
C ALA A 68 14.01 -2.13 4.10
N VAL A 69 13.45 -1.59 3.01
CA VAL A 69 12.50 -2.31 2.14
C VAL A 69 13.17 -3.55 1.53
N LYS A 70 14.43 -3.42 1.07
CA LYS A 70 15.19 -4.56 0.57
C LYS A 70 15.36 -5.64 1.64
N ASN A 71 15.70 -5.27 2.86
CA ASN A 71 15.86 -6.22 3.97
C ASN A 71 14.55 -6.99 4.26
N LEU A 72 13.39 -6.32 4.15
CA LEU A 72 12.08 -6.99 4.26
C LEU A 72 11.87 -8.00 3.12
N GLY A 73 12.21 -7.64 1.90
CA GLY A 73 12.16 -8.55 0.75
C GLY A 73 13.05 -9.77 0.94
N ASP A 74 14.29 -9.56 1.36
CA ASP A 74 15.25 -10.65 1.63
C ASP A 74 14.74 -11.59 2.73
N ALA A 75 14.14 -11.03 3.79
CA ALA A 75 13.55 -11.81 4.88
C ALA A 75 12.34 -12.64 4.41
N LEU A 76 11.44 -12.04 3.62
CA LEU A 76 10.28 -12.71 3.05
C LEU A 76 10.70 -13.84 2.10
N GLN A 77 11.68 -13.58 1.24
CA GLN A 77 12.21 -14.59 0.33
C GLN A 77 12.84 -15.76 1.10
N LYS A 78 13.60 -15.47 2.16
CA LYS A 78 14.21 -16.49 3.02
C LYS A 78 13.18 -17.33 3.77
N ALA A 79 12.05 -16.74 4.15
CA ALA A 79 10.96 -17.44 4.83
C ALA A 79 10.25 -18.45 3.91
N ASN A 80 10.41 -18.32 2.60
CA ASN A 80 9.83 -19.21 1.59
C ASN A 80 8.34 -19.48 1.83
N ALA A 81 7.58 -18.41 2.04
CA ALA A 81 6.14 -18.50 2.27
C ALA A 81 5.41 -18.91 0.98
N ASP A 82 4.37 -19.72 1.09
CA ASP A 82 3.53 -20.15 -0.04
C ASP A 82 2.45 -19.11 -0.39
N ILE A 83 2.00 -18.34 0.60
CA ILE A 83 0.93 -17.35 0.48
C ILE A 83 1.24 -16.17 1.41
N ALA A 84 0.90 -14.96 0.97
CA ALA A 84 0.90 -13.75 1.80
C ALA A 84 -0.53 -13.37 2.19
N VAL A 85 -0.83 -13.27 3.48
CA VAL A 85 -2.03 -12.58 3.96
C VAL A 85 -1.62 -11.15 4.28
N VAL A 86 -2.18 -10.19 3.53
CA VAL A 86 -1.78 -8.78 3.60
C VAL A 86 -2.92 -7.95 4.16
N PHE A 87 -2.67 -7.31 5.29
CA PHE A 87 -3.55 -6.29 5.85
C PHE A 87 -3.11 -4.93 5.29
N GLY A 88 -3.98 -4.29 4.56
CA GLY A 88 -3.71 -2.98 3.95
C GLY A 88 -4.90 -2.05 4.13
N ASP A 89 -4.60 -0.75 4.26
CA ASP A 89 -5.65 0.25 4.31
C ASP A 89 -6.26 0.51 2.95
N ASP A 90 -7.56 0.76 2.94
CA ASP A 90 -8.27 1.34 1.82
C ASP A 90 -8.48 2.83 2.10
N GLN A 91 -7.99 3.66 1.20
CA GLN A 91 -8.10 5.12 1.26
C GLN A 91 -9.06 5.64 0.19
N GLN A 92 -10.32 5.20 0.24
CA GLN A 92 -11.34 5.47 -0.78
C GLN A 92 -10.93 4.97 -2.19
N GLU A 93 -10.24 3.82 -2.24
CA GLU A 93 -9.90 3.16 -3.49
C GLU A 93 -11.00 2.15 -3.89
N GLN A 94 -11.37 1.26 -2.97
CA GLN A 94 -12.45 0.28 -3.16
C GLN A 94 -13.75 0.73 -2.51
N PHE A 95 -13.67 1.40 -1.35
CA PHE A 95 -14.82 1.76 -0.53
C PHE A 95 -15.11 3.25 -0.66
N HIS A 96 -16.35 3.55 -1.06
CA HIS A 96 -16.87 4.89 -1.22
C HIS A 96 -18.23 4.97 -0.50
N ASP A 97 -18.87 6.12 -0.49
CA ASP A 97 -20.15 6.35 0.20
C ASP A 97 -21.28 5.38 -0.23
N ASP A 98 -21.12 4.72 -1.37
CA ASP A 98 -22.04 3.70 -1.85
C ASP A 98 -21.88 2.35 -1.12
N ASN A 99 -20.72 2.09 -0.53
CA ASN A 99 -20.43 0.88 0.23
C ASN A 99 -19.20 1.07 1.14
N MET A 100 -19.43 1.20 2.45
CA MET A 100 -18.41 1.53 3.46
C MET A 100 -18.28 0.43 4.53
N PRO A 101 -17.79 -0.77 4.18
CA PRO A 101 -17.53 -1.81 5.18
C PRO A 101 -16.33 -1.42 6.07
N MET A 102 -16.27 -1.92 7.30
CA MET A 102 -15.11 -1.75 8.17
C MET A 102 -13.93 -2.59 7.68
N PHE A 103 -14.21 -3.86 7.39
CA PHE A 103 -13.23 -4.83 6.90
C PHE A 103 -13.80 -5.60 5.73
N ALA A 104 -12.96 -5.90 4.75
CA ALA A 104 -13.33 -6.82 3.70
C ALA A 104 -12.16 -7.75 3.34
N ILE A 105 -12.48 -8.99 2.96
CA ILE A 105 -11.51 -9.94 2.44
C ILE A 105 -11.83 -10.19 0.97
N TYR A 106 -10.85 -9.94 0.11
CA TYR A 106 -10.97 -10.25 -1.31
C TYR A 106 -10.68 -11.72 -1.56
N HIS A 107 -11.63 -12.39 -2.22
CA HIS A 107 -11.54 -13.81 -2.58
C HIS A 107 -11.78 -14.08 -4.07
N GLY A 108 -11.83 -13.02 -4.89
CA GLY A 108 -11.98 -13.16 -6.34
C GLY A 108 -10.75 -13.85 -6.97
N LYS A 109 -10.89 -14.24 -8.23
CA LYS A 109 -9.79 -14.82 -8.99
C LYS A 109 -8.94 -13.73 -9.60
N GLY A 110 -7.63 -13.77 -9.33
CA GLY A 110 -6.67 -12.80 -9.82
C GLY A 110 -6.71 -11.44 -9.10
N LEU A 111 -5.57 -10.79 -9.06
CA LEU A 111 -5.36 -9.47 -8.44
C LEU A 111 -4.87 -8.51 -9.52
N PRO A 112 -5.77 -7.81 -10.23
CA PRO A 112 -5.37 -6.83 -11.22
C PRO A 112 -4.64 -5.67 -10.54
N VAL A 113 -3.45 -5.34 -11.01
CA VAL A 113 -2.70 -4.15 -10.62
C VAL A 113 -2.86 -3.11 -11.73
N VAL A 114 -3.61 -2.07 -11.45
CA VAL A 114 -3.92 -1.02 -12.43
C VAL A 114 -2.98 0.17 -12.23
N LYS A 115 -2.49 0.73 -13.34
CA LYS A 115 -1.74 1.97 -13.31
C LYS A 115 -2.72 3.14 -13.08
N HIS A 116 -2.63 3.79 -11.93
CA HIS A 116 -3.52 4.90 -11.57
C HIS A 116 -3.16 6.19 -12.30
N ASN A 117 -3.46 6.26 -13.59
CA ASN A 117 -3.11 7.42 -14.42
C ASN A 117 -3.97 8.67 -14.18
N ASN A 118 -5.17 8.53 -13.61
CA ASN A 118 -6.17 9.60 -13.63
C ASN A 118 -6.45 10.23 -12.26
N LEU A 119 -6.06 9.61 -11.16
CA LEU A 119 -6.45 10.03 -9.82
C LEU A 119 -5.36 10.82 -9.08
N ARG A 120 -4.18 11.02 -9.69
CA ARG A 120 -3.04 11.62 -9.01
C ARG A 120 -2.52 12.89 -9.69
N PRO A 121 -2.02 13.88 -8.93
CA PRO A 121 -1.40 15.07 -9.49
C PRO A 121 -0.30 14.74 -10.51
N ALA A 122 -0.12 15.59 -11.53
CA ALA A 122 0.85 15.38 -12.60
C ALA A 122 2.29 15.11 -12.11
N ALA A 123 2.66 15.69 -10.95
CA ALA A 123 3.95 15.48 -10.31
C ALA A 123 4.19 14.03 -9.87
N TRP A 124 3.13 13.32 -9.51
CA TRP A 124 3.19 11.90 -9.14
C TRP A 124 3.30 10.99 -10.36
N LYS A 125 2.68 11.39 -11.48
CA LYS A 125 2.70 10.60 -12.70
C LYS A 125 4.13 10.35 -13.18
N ASN A 126 4.99 11.34 -13.15
CA ASN A 126 6.38 11.24 -13.62
C ASN A 126 7.29 10.43 -12.69
N ALA A 127 7.03 10.44 -11.39
CA ALA A 127 7.83 9.71 -10.40
C ALA A 127 7.45 8.23 -10.32
N GLU A 128 6.18 7.92 -10.50
CA GLU A 128 5.66 6.54 -10.46
C GLU A 128 5.78 5.80 -11.80
N GLU A 129 5.75 6.51 -12.93
CA GLU A 129 5.75 5.90 -14.27
C GLU A 129 6.93 4.97 -14.53
N LYS A 130 8.09 5.25 -13.93
CA LYS A 130 9.30 4.43 -14.08
C LYS A 130 9.26 3.10 -13.31
N GLY A 131 8.28 2.93 -12.43
CA GLY A 131 8.14 1.72 -11.59
C GLY A 131 6.99 0.80 -11.98
N TRP A 132 6.16 1.18 -12.95
CA TRP A 132 5.04 0.38 -13.42
C TRP A 132 5.38 -0.29 -14.75
N ALA A 133 5.12 -1.59 -14.85
CA ALA A 133 5.13 -2.25 -16.16
C ALA A 133 4.07 -1.64 -17.08
N GLU A 134 4.35 -1.56 -18.38
CA GLU A 134 3.38 -1.05 -19.38
C GLU A 134 2.10 -1.88 -19.43
N THR A 135 2.18 -3.16 -19.09
CA THR A 135 1.04 -4.05 -18.87
C THR A 135 0.96 -4.36 -17.39
N ALA A 136 -0.18 -4.03 -16.78
CA ALA A 136 -0.43 -4.40 -15.38
C ALA A 136 -0.40 -5.93 -15.24
N PRO A 137 0.55 -6.51 -14.49
CA PRO A 137 0.54 -7.94 -14.26
C PRO A 137 -0.69 -8.30 -13.42
N GLU A 138 -1.31 -9.41 -13.76
CA GLU A 138 -2.31 -10.03 -12.89
C GLU A 138 -1.58 -10.99 -11.95
N TYR A 139 -1.77 -10.79 -10.65
CA TYR A 139 -1.24 -11.67 -9.63
C TYR A 139 -2.29 -12.67 -9.19
N GLU A 140 -1.86 -13.73 -8.56
CA GLU A 140 -2.76 -14.78 -8.08
C GLU A 140 -3.34 -14.42 -6.72
N THR A 141 -4.65 -14.65 -6.56
CA THR A 141 -5.32 -14.63 -5.25
C THR A 141 -5.34 -16.04 -4.68
N ALA A 142 -4.98 -16.21 -3.42
CA ALA A 142 -5.19 -17.45 -2.70
C ALA A 142 -6.67 -17.57 -2.27
N SER A 143 -7.57 -17.69 -3.25
CA SER A 143 -9.03 -17.61 -3.08
C SER A 143 -9.56 -18.62 -2.08
N ASP A 144 -9.08 -19.86 -2.12
CA ASP A 144 -9.53 -20.92 -1.20
C ASP A 144 -9.19 -20.57 0.27
N LEU A 145 -8.00 -20.04 0.51
CA LEU A 145 -7.62 -19.56 1.85
C LEU A 145 -8.45 -18.33 2.24
N ALA A 146 -8.69 -17.42 1.32
CA ALA A 146 -9.52 -16.24 1.57
C ALA A 146 -10.96 -16.63 1.97
N GLU A 147 -11.56 -17.58 1.27
CA GLU A 147 -12.89 -18.10 1.62
C GLU A 147 -12.89 -18.81 2.97
N HIS A 148 -11.89 -19.63 3.24
CA HIS A 148 -11.74 -20.27 4.55
C HIS A 148 -11.63 -19.24 5.69
N LEU A 149 -10.84 -18.19 5.51
CA LEU A 149 -10.73 -17.11 6.49
C LEU A 149 -12.04 -16.37 6.70
N ILE A 150 -12.77 -16.06 5.62
CA ILE A 150 -14.08 -15.40 5.71
C ILE A 150 -15.04 -16.25 6.57
N HIS A 151 -15.19 -17.53 6.25
CA HIS A 151 -16.08 -18.42 7.00
C HIS A 151 -15.65 -18.56 8.46
N SER A 152 -14.37 -18.79 8.70
CA SER A 152 -13.84 -18.93 10.07
C SER A 152 -14.03 -17.68 10.91
N LEU A 153 -13.89 -16.48 10.32
CA LEU A 153 -14.09 -15.22 11.01
C LEU A 153 -15.58 -14.96 11.30
N VAL A 154 -16.46 -15.29 10.35
CA VAL A 154 -17.92 -15.19 10.58
C VAL A 154 -18.35 -16.16 11.69
N ASP A 155 -17.86 -17.39 11.69
CA ASP A 155 -18.12 -18.37 12.76
C ASP A 155 -17.58 -17.90 14.13
N ALA A 156 -16.52 -17.07 14.13
CA ALA A 156 -15.96 -16.41 15.31
C ALA A 156 -16.61 -15.04 15.63
N GLU A 157 -17.76 -14.75 15.03
CA GLU A 157 -18.57 -13.55 15.27
C GLU A 157 -17.90 -12.22 14.85
N PHE A 158 -16.94 -12.28 13.89
CA PHE A 158 -16.40 -11.07 13.27
C PHE A 158 -17.31 -10.56 12.15
N ASP A 159 -17.51 -9.25 12.10
CA ASP A 159 -18.22 -8.59 11.01
C ASP A 159 -17.26 -8.40 9.81
N ILE A 160 -17.32 -9.34 8.87
CA ILE A 160 -16.44 -9.38 7.69
C ILE A 160 -17.25 -9.30 6.40
N THR A 161 -16.87 -8.37 5.54
CA THR A 161 -17.44 -8.26 4.20
C THR A 161 -16.69 -9.17 3.22
N ARG A 162 -17.45 -9.99 2.48
CA ARG A 162 -16.92 -10.73 1.32
C ARG A 162 -16.79 -9.80 0.13
N CYS A 163 -15.60 -9.80 -0.49
CA CYS A 163 -15.36 -9.04 -1.70
C CYS A 163 -14.84 -9.97 -2.80
N ASN A 164 -15.58 -10.14 -3.89
CA ASN A 164 -15.17 -11.00 -5.01
C ASN A 164 -14.86 -10.21 -6.29
N LYS A 165 -15.06 -8.90 -6.27
CA LYS A 165 -14.81 -8.02 -7.41
C LYS A 165 -14.24 -6.70 -6.94
N LEU A 166 -13.11 -6.31 -7.52
CA LEU A 166 -12.50 -5.00 -7.31
C LEU A 166 -13.04 -4.01 -8.34
N ARG A 167 -12.98 -2.71 -8.04
CA ARG A 167 -13.25 -1.65 -9.02
C ARG A 167 -12.22 -1.75 -10.15
N ALA A 168 -12.67 -1.91 -11.38
CA ALA A 168 -11.79 -2.22 -12.51
C ALA A 168 -10.77 -1.11 -12.79
N GLU A 169 -11.12 0.13 -12.53
CA GLU A 169 -10.27 1.31 -12.69
C GLU A 169 -9.20 1.45 -11.61
N ILE A 170 -9.34 0.71 -10.51
CA ILE A 170 -8.45 0.73 -9.34
C ILE A 170 -7.60 -0.54 -9.26
N GLY A 171 -8.21 -1.69 -9.53
CA GLY A 171 -7.57 -2.98 -9.28
C GLY A 171 -7.33 -3.21 -7.79
N VAL A 172 -6.28 -3.94 -7.42
CA VAL A 172 -5.87 -4.04 -6.02
C VAL A 172 -5.26 -2.70 -5.57
N GLY A 173 -5.68 -2.18 -4.43
CA GLY A 173 -5.24 -0.89 -3.91
C GLY A 173 -3.71 -0.78 -3.75
N HIS A 174 -3.24 0.47 -3.63
CA HIS A 174 -1.79 0.74 -3.60
C HIS A 174 -1.06 0.09 -2.42
N ALA A 175 -1.71 -0.07 -1.26
CA ALA A 175 -1.15 -0.74 -0.10
C ALA A 175 -0.78 -2.21 -0.41
N PHE A 176 -1.64 -2.91 -1.14
CA PHE A 176 -1.43 -4.32 -1.52
C PHE A 176 -0.41 -4.47 -2.65
N SER A 177 -0.51 -3.61 -3.67
CA SER A 177 0.45 -3.62 -4.80
C SER A 177 1.88 -3.30 -4.36
N PHE A 178 2.05 -2.68 -3.18
CA PHE A 178 3.36 -2.37 -2.59
C PHE A 178 4.21 -3.62 -2.36
N LEU A 179 3.61 -4.76 -1.99
CA LEU A 179 4.33 -6.04 -1.88
C LEU A 179 5.04 -6.37 -3.19
N TYR A 180 4.32 -6.37 -4.29
CA TYR A 180 4.83 -6.79 -5.59
C TYR A 180 5.74 -5.76 -6.26
N ARG A 181 5.57 -4.50 -5.93
CA ARG A 181 6.30 -3.40 -6.55
C ARG A 181 7.57 -3.01 -5.81
N ARG A 182 7.57 -3.19 -4.49
CA ARG A 182 8.63 -2.65 -3.63
C ARG A 182 9.30 -3.68 -2.75
N ILE A 183 8.52 -4.52 -2.07
CA ILE A 183 9.10 -5.47 -1.11
C ILE A 183 9.73 -6.64 -1.85
N LEU A 184 9.00 -7.27 -2.77
CA LEU A 184 9.48 -8.45 -3.49
C LEU A 184 9.12 -8.36 -4.99
N PRO A 185 9.76 -7.44 -5.74
CA PRO A 185 9.51 -7.28 -7.16
C PRO A 185 9.74 -8.57 -7.95
N GLY A 186 8.80 -8.87 -8.86
CA GLY A 186 8.86 -10.07 -9.71
C GLY A 186 8.40 -11.37 -9.05
N THR A 187 8.00 -11.33 -7.78
CA THR A 187 7.40 -12.50 -7.14
C THR A 187 6.04 -12.84 -7.76
N LYS A 188 5.71 -14.13 -7.73
CA LYS A 188 4.36 -14.64 -8.03
C LYS A 188 3.66 -15.15 -6.78
N LEU A 189 4.13 -14.74 -5.59
CA LEU A 189 3.54 -15.16 -4.32
C LEU A 189 2.05 -14.82 -4.29
N PRO A 190 1.14 -15.81 -4.18
CA PRO A 190 -0.29 -15.55 -4.08
C PRO A 190 -0.62 -14.72 -2.83
N MET A 191 -1.65 -13.89 -2.91
CA MET A 191 -2.04 -13.01 -1.82
C MET A 191 -3.50 -13.23 -1.41
N VAL A 192 -3.78 -13.05 -0.12
CA VAL A 192 -5.12 -12.77 0.41
C VAL A 192 -5.14 -11.31 0.87
N PRO A 193 -5.80 -10.40 0.14
CA PRO A 193 -5.98 -9.03 0.59
C PRO A 193 -7.05 -8.94 1.69
N VAL A 194 -6.66 -8.41 2.84
CA VAL A 194 -7.55 -8.01 3.93
C VAL A 194 -7.59 -6.49 3.97
N MET A 195 -8.66 -5.93 3.46
CA MET A 195 -8.84 -4.49 3.31
C MET A 195 -9.40 -3.90 4.60
N VAL A 196 -8.70 -2.92 5.16
CA VAL A 196 -9.12 -2.14 6.33
C VAL A 196 -9.56 -0.77 5.84
N ASN A 197 -10.83 -0.44 6.02
CA ASN A 197 -11.36 0.86 5.59
C ASN A 197 -10.95 1.95 6.60
N THR A 198 -9.99 2.78 6.23
CA THR A 198 -9.49 3.86 7.10
C THR A 198 -10.36 5.12 7.08
N TYR A 199 -11.40 5.12 6.26
CA TYR A 199 -12.43 6.18 6.19
C TYR A 199 -13.78 5.70 6.75
N TYR A 200 -13.80 4.55 7.41
CA TYR A 200 -14.99 4.07 8.11
C TYR A 200 -15.40 5.09 9.18
N PRO A 201 -16.68 5.44 9.30
CA PRO A 201 -17.20 6.53 10.11
C PRO A 201 -16.85 6.50 11.58
#